data_b2841e487c0f737221e2529aac22cc1d
#
_entry.id   b2841e487c0f737221e2529aac22cc1d
#
_cell.length_a   1.000
_cell.length_b   1.000
_cell.length_c   1.000
_cell.angle_alpha   90.00
_cell.angle_beta   90.00
_cell.angle_gamma   90.00
#
_symmetry.space_group_name_H-M   'P 1'
#
loop_
_entity.id
_entity.type
_entity.pdbx_description
1 polymer ?
#
loop_
_entity_poly.entity_id
_entity_poly.type
_entity_poly.pdbx_seq_one_letter_code
_entity_poly.pdbx_strand_id
1 'polypeptide(L)'
;GLAALMILRTLAGFDVGALAQVDRIHLLAEATKAAYRARDAFFCDPGTSKVDPAAFLAEDHIGLIRSKIDMSRASAPATWDDIEHRDTAYVTVVDRDLNAVSLINSLFYPFGSGIYAPKSGILLHNRGWSFRARPGHLNSLGPRKRPMHTIIPGLVRKDGKTVMSFGVMGGHYQAAGHANLLSNVFDLKMD
;
A
#
# COMPACT_ATOMS: atom_id res chain seq x y z
N GLY A 1 1.44 -1.43 4.53
CA GLY A 1 2.12 -0.15 4.32
C GLY A 1 3.45 -0.24 3.58
N LEU A 2 4.13 -1.41 3.57
CA LEU A 2 5.50 -1.51 3.03
C LEU A 2 5.60 -1.06 1.55
N ALA A 3 4.66 -1.45 0.69
CA ALA A 3 4.66 -1.02 -0.72
C ALA A 3 4.53 0.52 -0.85
N ALA A 4 3.70 1.16 -0.02
CA ALA A 4 3.59 2.63 -0.01
C ALA A 4 4.93 3.29 0.38
N LEU A 5 5.61 2.74 1.39
CA LEU A 5 6.93 3.24 1.80
C LEU A 5 8.00 3.03 0.72
N MET A 6 7.96 1.91 -0.01
CA MET A 6 8.86 1.68 -1.15
C MET A 6 8.63 2.73 -2.24
N ILE A 7 7.37 3.00 -2.59
CA ILE A 7 7.03 4.04 -3.59
C ILE A 7 7.57 5.39 -3.12
N LEU A 8 7.25 5.81 -1.89
CA LEU A 8 7.69 7.09 -1.34
C LEU A 8 9.22 7.22 -1.29
N ARG A 9 9.93 6.18 -0.85
CA ARG A 9 11.40 6.19 -0.87
C ARG A 9 11.97 6.25 -2.27
N THR A 10 11.31 5.63 -3.26
CA THR A 10 11.72 5.75 -4.65
C THR A 10 11.56 7.18 -5.13
N LEU A 11 10.40 7.81 -4.90
CA LEU A 11 10.12 9.20 -5.27
C LEU A 11 11.10 10.19 -4.62
N ALA A 12 11.48 9.96 -3.37
CA ALA A 12 12.40 10.84 -2.63
C ALA A 12 13.80 10.99 -3.26
N GLY A 13 14.14 10.19 -4.26
CA GLY A 13 15.38 10.35 -5.04
C GLY A 13 15.25 11.30 -6.24
N PHE A 14 14.08 11.92 -6.44
CA PHE A 14 13.80 12.84 -7.53
C PHE A 14 13.27 14.16 -6.99
N ASP A 15 13.53 15.26 -7.69
CA ASP A 15 12.89 16.55 -7.39
C ASP A 15 11.48 16.57 -7.98
N VAL A 16 10.56 15.88 -7.32
CA VAL A 16 9.18 15.67 -7.78
C VAL A 16 8.46 17.01 -7.96
N GLY A 17 8.77 18.01 -7.11
CA GLY A 17 8.17 19.34 -7.17
C GLY A 17 8.51 20.11 -8.45
N ALA A 18 9.68 19.84 -9.03
CA ALA A 18 10.15 20.50 -10.25
C ALA A 18 9.68 19.80 -11.53
N LEU A 19 9.17 18.58 -11.47
CA LEU A 19 8.74 17.82 -12.64
C LEU A 19 7.43 18.35 -13.24
N ALA A 20 7.30 18.27 -14.56
CA ALA A 20 6.03 18.46 -15.23
C ALA A 20 5.00 17.39 -14.79
N GLN A 21 3.71 17.69 -14.88
CA GLN A 21 2.65 16.80 -14.41
C GLN A 21 2.74 15.40 -15.04
N VAL A 22 3.01 15.32 -16.34
CA VAL A 22 3.12 14.04 -17.05
C VAL A 22 4.28 13.20 -16.52
N ASP A 23 5.41 13.83 -16.22
CA ASP A 23 6.61 13.16 -15.69
C ASP A 23 6.39 12.68 -14.26
N ARG A 24 5.67 13.45 -13.43
CA ARG A 24 5.27 13.02 -12.08
C ARG A 24 4.39 11.78 -12.11
N ILE A 25 3.38 11.78 -13.00
CA ILE A 25 2.48 10.63 -13.16
C ILE A 25 3.28 9.41 -13.65
N HIS A 26 4.17 9.61 -14.63
CA HIS A 26 5.05 8.56 -15.12
C HIS A 26 5.93 7.98 -14.00
N LEU A 27 6.63 8.83 -13.27
CA LEU A 27 7.49 8.42 -12.16
C LEU A 27 6.72 7.67 -11.07
N LEU A 28 5.54 8.16 -10.66
CA LEU A 28 4.68 7.50 -9.70
C LEU A 28 4.24 6.11 -10.20
N ALA A 29 3.89 6.00 -11.48
CA ALA A 29 3.50 4.73 -12.10
C ALA A 29 4.66 3.73 -12.12
N GLU A 30 5.87 4.17 -12.49
CA GLU A 30 7.06 3.30 -12.52
C GLU A 30 7.45 2.82 -11.10
N ALA A 31 7.47 3.73 -10.12
CA ALA A 31 7.72 3.39 -8.72
C ALA A 31 6.66 2.42 -8.18
N THR A 32 5.39 2.63 -8.55
CA THR A 32 4.29 1.73 -8.16
C THR A 32 4.46 0.35 -8.77
N LYS A 33 4.77 0.26 -10.07
CA LYS A 33 5.02 -1.04 -10.74
C LYS A 33 6.15 -1.81 -10.07
N ALA A 34 7.25 -1.14 -9.72
CA ALA A 34 8.37 -1.76 -9.04
C ALA A 34 8.00 -2.29 -7.65
N ALA A 35 7.32 -1.46 -6.83
CA ALA A 35 6.86 -1.85 -5.50
C ALA A 35 5.86 -3.01 -5.55
N TYR A 36 4.98 -3.04 -6.55
CA TYR A 36 3.97 -4.09 -6.67
C TYR A 36 4.54 -5.40 -7.19
N ARG A 37 5.55 -5.38 -8.06
CA ARG A 37 6.32 -6.59 -8.42
C ARG A 37 6.95 -7.21 -7.16
N ALA A 38 7.56 -6.41 -6.30
CA ALA A 38 8.13 -6.89 -5.04
C ALA A 38 7.05 -7.41 -4.09
N ARG A 39 5.93 -6.68 -3.97
CA ARG A 39 4.76 -7.10 -3.19
C ARG A 39 4.27 -8.48 -3.61
N ASP A 40 4.02 -8.66 -4.89
CA ASP A 40 3.41 -9.89 -5.41
C ASP A 40 4.37 -11.09 -5.35
N ALA A 41 5.67 -10.84 -5.38
CA ALA A 41 6.67 -11.90 -5.26
C ALA A 41 6.99 -12.29 -3.79
N PHE A 42 6.96 -11.33 -2.85
CA PHE A 42 7.57 -11.53 -1.53
C PHE A 42 6.66 -11.23 -0.34
N PHE A 43 5.58 -10.43 -0.49
CA PHE A 43 4.79 -10.03 0.68
C PHE A 43 3.83 -11.16 1.08
N CYS A 44 3.94 -11.54 2.35
CA CYS A 44 3.14 -12.59 2.95
C CYS A 44 3.04 -12.36 4.46
N ASP A 45 2.46 -13.31 5.18
CA ASP A 45 2.43 -13.26 6.65
C ASP A 45 3.86 -13.18 7.22
N PRO A 46 4.20 -12.13 7.98
CA PRO A 46 5.52 -12.00 8.61
C PRO A 46 5.91 -13.19 9.50
N GLY A 47 4.91 -13.86 10.12
CA GLY A 47 5.15 -15.05 10.93
C GLY A 47 5.64 -16.28 10.15
N THR A 48 5.48 -16.24 8.82
CA THR A 48 5.93 -17.34 7.92
C THR A 48 6.96 -16.88 6.90
N SER A 49 7.23 -15.58 6.82
CA SER A 49 8.24 -14.99 5.93
C SER A 49 9.64 -15.16 6.52
N LYS A 50 10.59 -15.50 5.65
CA LYS A 50 12.03 -15.42 5.95
C LYS A 50 12.66 -14.12 5.42
N VAL A 51 11.86 -13.26 4.81
CA VAL A 51 12.32 -12.01 4.20
C VAL A 51 12.14 -10.88 5.22
N ASP A 52 13.22 -10.19 5.52
CA ASP A 52 13.18 -8.99 6.36
C ASP A 52 12.51 -7.84 5.59
N PRO A 53 11.38 -7.29 6.10
CA PRO A 53 10.75 -6.13 5.47
C PRO A 53 11.67 -4.91 5.34
N ALA A 54 12.66 -4.74 6.23
CA ALA A 54 13.59 -3.63 6.17
C ALA A 54 14.48 -3.67 4.92
N ALA A 55 14.79 -4.86 4.41
CA ALA A 55 15.58 -5.03 3.18
C ALA A 55 14.94 -4.35 1.97
N PHE A 56 13.59 -4.30 1.89
CA PHE A 56 12.88 -3.61 0.81
C PHE A 56 12.99 -2.09 0.87
N LEU A 57 13.31 -1.55 2.04
CA LEU A 57 13.50 -0.11 2.26
C LEU A 57 14.99 0.28 2.33
N ALA A 58 15.91 -0.66 2.22
CA ALA A 58 17.35 -0.39 2.20
C ALA A 58 17.70 0.46 0.97
N GLU A 59 18.68 1.36 1.12
CA GLU A 59 19.05 2.29 0.03
C GLU A 59 19.57 1.57 -1.20
N ASP A 60 20.31 0.47 -1.04
CA ASP A 60 20.78 -0.34 -2.16
C ASP A 60 19.64 -0.89 -3.00
N HIS A 61 18.56 -1.37 -2.33
CA HIS A 61 17.37 -1.89 -3.03
C HIS A 61 16.59 -0.76 -3.72
N ILE A 62 16.38 0.35 -3.02
CA ILE A 62 15.67 1.51 -3.57
C ILE A 62 16.48 2.18 -4.67
N GLY A 63 17.80 2.30 -4.52
CA GLY A 63 18.71 2.79 -5.55
C GLY A 63 18.66 1.96 -6.83
N LEU A 64 18.59 0.63 -6.69
CA LEU A 64 18.41 -0.27 -7.83
C LEU A 64 17.05 -0.07 -8.53
N ILE A 65 15.98 0.21 -7.78
CA ILE A 65 14.67 0.57 -8.38
C ILE A 65 14.80 1.87 -9.17
N ARG A 66 15.38 2.91 -8.55
CA ARG A 66 15.56 4.22 -9.20
C ARG A 66 16.38 4.11 -10.48
N SER A 67 17.48 3.35 -10.49
CA SER A 67 18.35 3.19 -11.65
C SER A 67 17.67 2.51 -12.85
N LYS A 68 16.56 1.81 -12.63
CA LYS A 68 15.79 1.14 -13.68
C LYS A 68 14.62 1.97 -14.23
N ILE A 69 14.33 3.11 -13.63
CA ILE A 69 13.27 4.01 -14.13
C ILE A 69 13.84 4.81 -15.30
N ASP A 70 13.27 4.60 -16.46
CA ASP A 70 13.53 5.39 -17.66
C ASP A 70 12.44 6.45 -17.80
N MET A 71 12.79 7.72 -17.61
CA MET A 71 11.82 8.82 -17.65
C MET A 71 11.26 9.07 -19.05
N SER A 72 11.87 8.52 -20.10
CA SER A 72 11.41 8.64 -21.49
C SER A 72 10.53 7.50 -21.96
N ARG A 73 10.50 6.37 -21.20
CA ARG A 73 9.84 5.15 -21.66
C ARG A 73 9.20 4.38 -20.50
N ALA A 74 7.93 4.03 -20.66
CA ALA A 74 7.23 3.18 -19.70
C ALA A 74 7.77 1.74 -19.71
N SER A 75 8.03 1.18 -18.53
CA SER A 75 8.33 -0.23 -18.37
C SER A 75 7.08 -1.10 -18.63
N ALA A 76 7.28 -2.40 -18.89
CA ALA A 76 6.18 -3.33 -19.04
C ALA A 76 5.22 -3.27 -17.83
N PRO A 77 3.90 -3.34 -18.04
CA PRO A 77 2.95 -3.34 -16.93
C PRO A 77 3.21 -4.51 -15.99
N ALA A 78 2.94 -4.31 -14.70
CA ALA A 78 2.79 -5.43 -13.79
C ALA A 78 1.53 -6.20 -14.20
N THR A 79 1.62 -7.52 -14.24
CA THR A 79 0.42 -8.36 -14.45
C THR A 79 -0.37 -8.36 -13.16
N TRP A 80 -1.63 -7.96 -13.24
CA TRP A 80 -2.56 -7.99 -12.10
C TRP A 80 -3.66 -9.00 -12.44
N ASP A 81 -3.92 -9.90 -11.52
CA ASP A 81 -5.21 -10.56 -11.46
C ASP A 81 -6.18 -9.60 -10.76
N ASP A 82 -6.63 -8.56 -11.48
CA ASP A 82 -7.32 -7.46 -10.83
C ASP A 82 -8.82 -7.69 -10.76
N ILE A 83 -9.33 -7.54 -9.55
CA ILE A 83 -10.74 -7.49 -9.24
C ILE A 83 -11.03 -6.11 -8.64
N GLU A 84 -12.02 -5.46 -9.19
CA GLU A 84 -12.47 -4.14 -8.76
C GLU A 84 -12.94 -4.18 -7.29
N HIS A 85 -12.19 -3.53 -6.38
CA HIS A 85 -12.51 -3.47 -4.95
C HIS A 85 -13.12 -2.13 -4.60
N ARG A 86 -14.36 -2.13 -4.10
CA ARG A 86 -15.09 -0.89 -3.78
C ARG A 86 -15.61 -0.81 -2.35
N ASP A 87 -15.23 -1.72 -1.44
CA ASP A 87 -15.87 -1.80 -0.13
C ASP A 87 -14.87 -1.58 1.01
N THR A 88 -14.54 -0.31 1.23
CA THR A 88 -13.61 0.10 2.28
C THR A 88 -14.09 1.43 2.88
N ALA A 89 -14.08 1.53 4.20
CA ALA A 89 -14.32 2.76 4.93
C ALA A 89 -13.05 3.20 5.66
N TYR A 90 -12.74 4.50 5.58
CA TYR A 90 -11.68 5.14 6.34
C TYR A 90 -12.28 6.12 7.34
N VAL A 91 -11.79 6.07 8.58
CA VAL A 91 -12.19 6.96 9.65
C VAL A 91 -10.94 7.53 10.31
N THR A 92 -10.93 8.84 10.54
CA THR A 92 -9.92 9.51 11.36
C THR A 92 -10.59 10.28 12.47
N VAL A 93 -9.98 10.24 13.65
CA VAL A 93 -10.44 10.99 14.82
C VAL A 93 -9.22 11.64 15.48
N VAL A 94 -9.35 12.90 15.83
CA VAL A 94 -8.35 13.64 16.60
C VAL A 94 -9.06 14.29 17.77
N ASP A 95 -8.57 14.06 18.99
CA ASP A 95 -9.13 14.67 20.19
C ASP A 95 -8.48 16.02 20.51
N ARG A 96 -8.95 16.67 21.59
CA ARG A 96 -8.42 17.99 22.05
C ARG A 96 -6.94 17.92 22.46
N ASP A 97 -6.47 16.76 22.85
CA ASP A 97 -5.09 16.52 23.30
C ASP A 97 -4.18 16.08 22.14
N LEU A 98 -4.69 16.14 20.89
CA LEU A 98 -4.04 15.74 19.64
C LEU A 98 -3.70 14.25 19.58
N ASN A 99 -4.38 13.41 20.37
CA ASN A 99 -4.36 11.98 20.14
C ASN A 99 -5.09 11.67 18.82
N ALA A 100 -4.44 10.96 17.92
CA ALA A 100 -4.96 10.69 16.60
C ALA A 100 -5.17 9.20 16.36
N VAL A 101 -6.33 8.85 15.81
CA VAL A 101 -6.65 7.50 15.35
C VAL A 101 -6.83 7.52 13.84
N SER A 102 -6.16 6.62 13.15
CA SER A 102 -6.32 6.33 11.73
C SER A 102 -6.82 4.89 11.59
N LEU A 103 -8.07 4.71 11.15
CA LEU A 103 -8.75 3.42 11.11
C LEU A 103 -9.26 3.13 9.69
N ILE A 104 -8.94 1.93 9.20
CA ILE A 104 -9.55 1.40 7.97
C ILE A 104 -10.30 0.12 8.31
N ASN A 105 -11.57 0.05 7.90
CA ASN A 105 -12.41 -1.14 7.95
C ASN A 105 -12.79 -1.57 6.53
N SER A 106 -12.67 -2.85 6.22
CA SER A 106 -12.92 -3.38 4.88
C SER A 106 -13.30 -4.84 4.92
N LEU A 107 -14.32 -5.18 4.16
CA LEU A 107 -14.70 -6.57 3.89
C LEU A 107 -13.90 -7.20 2.74
N PHE A 108 -13.12 -6.42 2.03
CA PHE A 108 -12.35 -6.70 0.82
C PHE A 108 -13.22 -6.61 -0.45
N TYR A 109 -14.14 -7.53 -0.71
CA TYR A 109 -15.15 -7.40 -1.77
C TYR A 109 -16.48 -6.85 -1.20
N PRO A 110 -17.36 -6.32 -2.06
CA PRO A 110 -18.72 -5.99 -1.67
C PRO A 110 -19.37 -7.16 -0.94
N PHE A 111 -19.91 -6.90 0.25
CA PHE A 111 -20.48 -7.91 1.17
C PHE A 111 -19.50 -9.02 1.63
N GLY A 112 -18.18 -8.87 1.37
CA GLY A 112 -17.15 -9.80 1.83
C GLY A 112 -17.39 -11.24 1.38
N SER A 113 -17.49 -12.17 2.34
CA SER A 113 -17.79 -13.57 2.07
C SER A 113 -19.28 -13.87 1.88
N GLY A 114 -20.17 -12.89 2.09
CA GLY A 114 -21.61 -13.11 2.20
C GLY A 114 -22.07 -13.86 3.47
N ILE A 115 -21.15 -14.23 4.34
CA ILE A 115 -21.45 -14.97 5.57
C ILE A 115 -21.64 -13.97 6.71
N TYR A 116 -22.85 -13.95 7.27
CA TYR A 116 -23.21 -13.15 8.41
C TYR A 116 -23.21 -13.97 9.71
N ALA A 117 -22.57 -13.47 10.74
CA ALA A 117 -22.53 -14.07 12.06
C ALA A 117 -23.59 -13.42 12.98
N PRO A 118 -24.81 -13.99 13.13
CA PRO A 118 -25.94 -13.30 13.74
C PRO A 118 -25.76 -12.98 15.22
N LYS A 119 -24.96 -13.78 15.94
CA LYS A 119 -24.69 -13.54 17.37
C LYS A 119 -23.81 -12.33 17.63
N SER A 120 -22.92 -11.99 16.71
CA SER A 120 -22.00 -10.85 16.84
C SER A 120 -22.37 -9.65 15.96
N GLY A 121 -23.34 -9.81 15.04
CA GLY A 121 -23.69 -8.78 14.09
C GLY A 121 -22.63 -8.53 13.01
N ILE A 122 -21.67 -9.45 12.83
CA ILE A 122 -20.51 -9.26 11.94
C ILE A 122 -20.76 -9.95 10.61
N LEU A 123 -20.56 -9.20 9.53
CA LEU A 123 -20.40 -9.74 8.18
C LEU A 123 -18.92 -10.08 7.96
N LEU A 124 -18.63 -11.34 7.61
CA LEU A 124 -17.26 -11.82 7.50
C LEU A 124 -16.63 -11.37 6.18
N HIS A 125 -15.42 -10.84 6.27
CA HIS A 125 -14.63 -10.45 5.10
C HIS A 125 -14.19 -11.69 4.29
N ASN A 126 -13.89 -11.49 3.00
CA ASN A 126 -13.33 -12.53 2.12
C ASN A 126 -11.85 -12.33 1.79
N ARG A 127 -11.09 -11.71 2.67
CA ARG A 127 -9.68 -11.38 2.45
C ARG A 127 -8.77 -12.59 2.18
N GLY A 128 -9.22 -13.81 2.51
CA GLY A 128 -8.55 -15.06 2.11
C GLY A 128 -8.34 -15.20 0.59
N TRP A 129 -9.12 -14.49 -0.22
CA TRP A 129 -8.92 -14.42 -1.67
C TRP A 129 -7.53 -13.93 -2.08
N SER A 130 -6.86 -13.13 -1.24
CA SER A 130 -5.50 -12.65 -1.54
C SER A 130 -4.42 -13.72 -1.41
N PHE A 131 -4.71 -14.90 -0.89
CA PHE A 131 -3.79 -16.02 -0.96
C PHE A 131 -3.58 -16.47 -2.41
N ARG A 132 -2.36 -16.95 -2.70
CA ARG A 132 -2.03 -17.54 -3.99
C ARG A 132 -2.26 -19.05 -3.95
N ALA A 133 -3.06 -19.57 -4.89
CA ALA A 133 -3.30 -21.00 -5.07
C ALA A 133 -2.12 -21.69 -5.79
N ARG A 134 -0.90 -21.24 -5.54
CA ARG A 134 0.34 -21.74 -6.15
C ARG A 134 1.22 -22.37 -5.07
N PRO A 135 1.48 -23.67 -5.12
CA PRO A 135 2.41 -24.32 -4.21
C PRO A 135 3.79 -23.67 -4.23
N GLY A 136 4.38 -23.48 -3.05
CA GLY A 136 5.70 -22.87 -2.91
C GLY A 136 5.73 -21.32 -2.97
N HIS A 137 4.61 -20.67 -3.29
CA HIS A 137 4.54 -19.21 -3.21
C HIS A 137 4.52 -18.74 -1.75
N LEU A 138 5.23 -17.67 -1.42
CA LEU A 138 5.32 -17.16 -0.04
C LEU A 138 3.95 -16.81 0.56
N ASN A 139 3.04 -16.29 -0.25
CA ASN A 139 1.65 -16.01 0.15
C ASN A 139 0.68 -17.15 -0.22
N SER A 140 1.14 -18.43 -0.29
CA SER A 140 0.23 -19.57 -0.48
C SER A 140 -0.60 -19.82 0.77
N LEU A 141 -1.80 -20.40 0.59
CA LEU A 141 -2.67 -20.81 1.68
C LEU A 141 -1.95 -21.81 2.60
N GLY A 142 -2.12 -21.65 3.90
CA GLY A 142 -1.54 -22.54 4.89
C GLY A 142 -2.22 -22.40 6.27
N PRO A 143 -2.03 -23.38 7.19
CA PRO A 143 -2.62 -23.33 8.51
C PRO A 143 -2.09 -22.14 9.32
N ARG A 144 -2.99 -21.46 10.03
CA ARG A 144 -2.69 -20.31 10.91
C ARG A 144 -1.93 -19.17 10.21
N LYS A 145 -2.09 -19.02 8.91
CA LYS A 145 -1.42 -18.01 8.09
C LYS A 145 -2.39 -16.88 7.75
N ARG A 146 -1.93 -15.65 7.92
CA ARG A 146 -2.68 -14.46 7.54
C ARG A 146 -2.47 -14.16 6.05
N PRO A 147 -3.55 -13.84 5.30
CA PRO A 147 -3.42 -13.38 3.93
C PRO A 147 -2.74 -12.00 3.86
N MET A 148 -2.16 -11.68 2.71
CA MET A 148 -1.68 -10.32 2.44
C MET A 148 -2.83 -9.33 2.57
N HIS A 149 -2.60 -8.22 3.28
CA HIS A 149 -3.57 -7.15 3.47
C HIS A 149 -3.28 -5.95 2.56
N THR A 150 -4.37 -5.31 2.09
CA THR A 150 -4.32 -4.09 1.29
C THR A 150 -4.62 -2.83 2.11
N ILE A 151 -5.18 -2.96 3.32
CA ILE A 151 -5.56 -1.83 4.16
C ILE A 151 -4.34 -1.18 4.83
N ILE A 152 -4.25 0.15 4.73
CA ILE A 152 -3.10 0.93 5.14
C ILE A 152 -3.58 2.21 5.86
N PRO A 153 -3.98 2.16 7.14
CA PRO A 153 -4.18 3.41 7.89
C PRO A 153 -2.83 4.09 8.10
N GLY A 154 -2.76 5.40 7.89
CA GLY A 154 -1.51 6.16 7.92
C GLY A 154 -1.52 7.30 8.92
N LEU A 155 -0.36 7.57 9.51
CA LEU A 155 -0.06 8.74 10.32
C LEU A 155 1.27 9.33 9.86
N VAL A 156 1.32 10.65 9.69
CA VAL A 156 2.59 11.39 9.54
C VAL A 156 2.97 11.96 10.88
N ARG A 157 4.23 11.76 11.25
CA ARG A 157 4.80 12.30 12.49
C ARG A 157 5.99 13.20 12.16
N LYS A 158 6.08 14.32 12.89
CA LYS A 158 7.22 15.24 12.84
C LYS A 158 7.60 15.58 14.29
N ASP A 159 8.87 15.47 14.61
CA ASP A 159 9.42 15.76 15.95
C ASP A 159 8.65 15.05 17.08
N GLY A 160 8.32 13.77 16.85
CA GLY A 160 7.60 12.94 17.82
C GLY A 160 6.09 13.20 17.90
N LYS A 161 5.54 14.20 17.21
CA LYS A 161 4.11 14.56 17.21
C LYS A 161 3.42 14.09 15.94
N THR A 162 2.16 13.67 16.05
CA THR A 162 1.33 13.41 14.87
C THR A 162 0.91 14.75 14.27
N VAL A 163 1.21 14.94 12.98
CA VAL A 163 0.88 16.14 12.22
C VAL A 163 -0.19 15.89 11.16
N MET A 164 -0.44 14.64 10.81
CA MET A 164 -1.46 14.27 9.85
C MET A 164 -1.94 12.86 10.11
N SER A 165 -3.26 12.63 10.07
CA SER A 165 -3.88 11.31 9.97
C SER A 165 -4.51 11.20 8.59
N PHE A 166 -4.23 10.11 7.88
CA PHE A 166 -4.67 9.96 6.50
C PHE A 166 -4.92 8.51 6.12
N GLY A 167 -5.71 8.32 5.07
CA GLY A 167 -5.93 7.04 4.45
C GLY A 167 -6.67 7.19 3.13
N VAL A 168 -6.49 6.23 2.24
CA VAL A 168 -7.23 6.13 1.00
C VAL A 168 -7.92 4.78 0.92
N MET A 169 -9.04 4.73 0.20
CA MET A 169 -9.80 3.52 -0.07
C MET A 169 -9.46 3.00 -1.47
N GLY A 170 -9.84 1.74 -1.80
CA GLY A 170 -9.66 1.20 -3.15
C GLY A 170 -8.76 -0.04 -3.22
N GLY A 171 -8.77 -0.91 -2.20
CA GLY A 171 -8.08 -2.19 -2.24
C GLY A 171 -6.58 -2.05 -2.56
N HIS A 172 -6.15 -2.62 -3.66
CA HIS A 172 -4.75 -2.56 -4.09
C HIS A 172 -4.24 -1.15 -4.42
N TYR A 173 -5.13 -0.23 -4.79
CA TYR A 173 -4.78 1.17 -5.05
C TYR A 173 -4.22 1.88 -3.80
N GLN A 174 -4.53 1.44 -2.61
CA GLN A 174 -4.18 2.15 -1.37
C GLN A 174 -2.70 2.53 -1.29
N ALA A 175 -1.78 1.66 -1.67
CA ALA A 175 -0.35 1.97 -1.59
C ALA A 175 0.06 3.10 -2.56
N ALA A 176 -0.40 3.06 -3.81
CA ALA A 176 -0.16 4.11 -4.79
C ALA A 176 -0.89 5.41 -4.40
N GLY A 177 -2.13 5.30 -3.94
CA GLY A 177 -2.92 6.44 -3.49
C GLY A 177 -2.32 7.16 -2.29
N HIS A 178 -1.75 6.42 -1.34
CA HIS A 178 -1.00 7.01 -0.23
C HIS A 178 0.23 7.79 -0.71
N ALA A 179 1.01 7.20 -1.61
CA ALA A 179 2.19 7.86 -2.16
C ALA A 179 1.81 9.13 -2.95
N ASN A 180 0.75 9.06 -3.76
CA ASN A 180 0.24 10.21 -4.50
C ASN A 180 -0.25 11.32 -3.58
N LEU A 181 -1.05 10.98 -2.56
CA LEU A 181 -1.54 11.95 -1.57
C LEU A 181 -0.38 12.65 -0.86
N LEU A 182 0.57 11.88 -0.34
CA LEU A 182 1.70 12.46 0.39
C LEU A 182 2.62 13.27 -0.51
N SER A 183 2.84 12.85 -1.76
CA SER A 183 3.58 13.64 -2.75
C SER A 183 2.87 14.96 -3.07
N ASN A 184 1.55 14.94 -3.26
CA ASN A 184 0.79 16.17 -3.48
C ASN A 184 0.94 17.14 -2.30
N VAL A 185 0.82 16.66 -1.06
CA VAL A 185 0.93 17.51 0.13
C VAL A 185 2.37 18.00 0.35
N PHE A 186 3.37 17.10 0.29
CA PHE A 186 4.72 17.44 0.73
C PHE A 186 5.63 17.93 -0.39
N ASP A 187 5.49 17.42 -1.62
CA ASP A 187 6.31 17.86 -2.76
C ASP A 187 5.67 19.04 -3.48
N LEU A 188 4.35 18.99 -3.72
CA LEU A 188 3.63 20.03 -4.47
C LEU A 188 3.02 21.10 -3.58
N LYS A 189 3.07 20.96 -2.24
CA LYS A 189 2.50 21.90 -1.27
C LYS A 189 0.99 22.14 -1.46
N MET A 190 0.28 21.11 -1.92
CA MET A 190 -1.17 21.17 -2.04
C MET A 190 -1.81 21.01 -0.65
N ASP A 191 -2.91 21.71 -0.41
CA ASP A 191 -3.79 21.66 0.78
C ASP A 191 -4.98 20.70 0.59
#